data_4e6e55cba6b0896aa53fa060e943e278
#
_entry.id   4e6e55cba6b0896aa53fa060e943e278
#
_cell.length_a   1.000
_cell.length_b   1.000
_cell.length_c   1.000
_cell.angle_alpha   90.00
_cell.angle_beta   90.00
_cell.angle_gamma   90.00
#
_symmetry.space_group_name_H-M   'P 1'
#
loop_
_entity.id
_entity.type
_entity.pdbx_description
1 polymer ?
#
loop_
_entity_poly.entity_id
_entity_poly.type
_entity_poly.pdbx_seq_one_letter_code
_entity_poly.pdbx_strand_id
1 'polypeptide(L)'
;GDFLHARSGAQPALWQQLRGWRARHAQVAMDLVLGNHDRHAGTPPADLNIALQEEPWGPVPGVPLQAAHHPQAVAGHTVLAGHLHPSVVLHGPARDRIRLPCFAWQPGPPGLLVLPAFGAFTGTHANALPAGARPYAIAGTRVVQVPGG
;
A
#
# COMPACT_ATOMS: atom_id res chain seq x y z
N GLY A 1 5.38 2.39 -0.12
CA GLY A 1 6.55 2.22 0.74
C GLY A 1 6.64 0.83 1.32
N ASP A 2 7.63 0.62 2.20
CA ASP A 2 7.95 -0.68 2.80
C ASP A 2 8.24 -1.76 1.74
N PHE A 3 9.06 -1.39 0.77
CA PHE A 3 9.57 -2.33 -0.25
C PHE A 3 10.46 -3.40 0.40
N LEU A 4 11.24 -3.00 1.40
CA LEU A 4 12.02 -3.88 2.25
C LEU A 4 11.53 -3.78 3.69
N HIS A 5 11.19 -4.92 4.28
CA HIS A 5 10.74 -4.95 5.68
C HIS A 5 11.91 -4.81 6.67
N ALA A 6 13.05 -5.42 6.38
CA ALA A 6 14.24 -5.40 7.23
C ALA A 6 15.51 -5.63 6.42
N ARG A 7 16.67 -5.20 6.97
CA ARG A 7 18.00 -5.45 6.34
C ARG A 7 18.28 -6.92 6.08
N SER A 8 17.80 -7.81 6.93
CA SER A 8 17.94 -9.26 6.73
C SER A 8 17.20 -9.79 5.51
N GLY A 9 16.20 -9.06 5.00
CA GLY A 9 15.51 -9.39 3.75
C GLY A 9 16.31 -9.02 2.49
N ALA A 10 17.30 -8.13 2.59
CA ALA A 10 18.13 -7.65 1.48
C ALA A 10 19.18 -8.68 1.05
N GLN A 11 18.76 -9.91 0.76
CA GLN A 11 19.66 -11.02 0.38
C GLN A 11 20.03 -10.96 -1.11
N PRO A 12 21.23 -11.43 -1.48
CA PRO A 12 21.65 -11.47 -2.89
C PRO A 12 20.68 -12.19 -3.82
N ALA A 13 20.06 -13.27 -3.34
CA ALA A 13 19.07 -14.03 -4.10
C ALA A 13 17.81 -13.19 -4.40
N LEU A 14 17.32 -12.39 -3.45
CA LEU A 14 16.22 -11.48 -3.69
C LEU A 14 16.56 -10.45 -4.78
N TRP A 15 17.75 -9.85 -4.70
CA TRP A 15 18.18 -8.88 -5.70
C TRP A 15 18.30 -9.48 -7.09
N GLN A 16 18.78 -10.72 -7.19
CA GLN A 16 18.84 -11.44 -8.46
C GLN A 16 17.44 -11.66 -9.05
N GLN A 17 16.49 -12.09 -8.25
CA GLN A 17 15.10 -12.28 -8.67
C GLN A 17 14.47 -10.95 -9.13
N LEU A 18 14.70 -9.88 -8.37
CA LEU A 18 14.18 -8.54 -8.71
C LEU A 18 14.81 -7.99 -10.00
N ARG A 19 16.09 -8.23 -10.25
CA ARG A 19 16.72 -7.88 -11.53
C ARG A 19 16.08 -8.64 -12.70
N GLY A 20 15.85 -9.94 -12.55
CA GLY A 20 15.17 -10.72 -13.57
C GLY A 20 13.73 -10.25 -13.83
N TRP A 21 13.01 -9.90 -12.77
CA TRP A 21 11.67 -9.31 -12.90
C TRP A 21 11.74 -7.92 -13.56
N ARG A 22 12.64 -7.05 -13.11
CA ARG A 22 12.82 -5.71 -13.64
C ARG A 22 13.20 -5.70 -15.12
N ALA A 23 14.05 -6.64 -15.55
CA ALA A 23 14.42 -6.79 -16.97
C ALA A 23 13.21 -7.09 -17.86
N ARG A 24 12.27 -7.91 -17.37
CA ARG A 24 11.00 -8.18 -18.10
C ARG A 24 10.06 -6.98 -18.16
N HIS A 25 10.26 -5.99 -17.30
CA HIS A 25 9.44 -4.77 -17.20
C HIS A 25 10.27 -3.49 -17.39
N ALA A 26 11.32 -3.56 -18.24
CA ALA A 26 12.27 -2.47 -18.41
C ALA A 26 11.61 -1.16 -18.90
N GLN A 27 10.52 -1.27 -19.66
CA GLN A 27 9.75 -0.13 -20.18
C GLN A 27 8.86 0.58 -19.14
N VAL A 28 8.68 -0.02 -17.96
CA VAL A 28 7.82 0.57 -16.91
C VAL A 28 8.65 1.49 -16.03
N ALA A 29 8.30 2.77 -15.94
CA ALA A 29 8.84 3.65 -14.92
C ALA A 29 8.37 3.21 -13.54
N MET A 30 9.27 3.20 -12.56
CA MET A 30 8.98 2.77 -11.21
C MET A 30 9.44 3.80 -10.19
N ASP A 31 8.53 4.16 -9.31
CA ASP A 31 8.78 5.07 -8.20
C ASP A 31 8.47 4.35 -6.88
N LEU A 32 9.37 4.49 -5.92
CA LEU A 32 9.19 4.03 -4.55
C LEU A 32 9.02 5.24 -3.63
N VAL A 33 7.82 5.47 -3.16
CA VAL A 33 7.60 6.39 -2.04
C VAL A 33 8.11 5.69 -0.78
N LEU A 34 9.14 6.25 -0.16
CA LEU A 34 9.85 5.60 0.95
C LEU A 34 8.95 5.41 2.17
N GLY A 35 8.90 4.17 2.65
CA GLY A 35 8.25 3.82 3.91
C GLY A 35 9.19 3.86 5.11
N ASN A 36 8.64 3.71 6.31
CA ASN A 36 9.43 3.71 7.53
C ASN A 36 10.38 2.50 7.60
N HIS A 37 10.00 1.34 7.07
CA HIS A 37 10.87 0.18 7.00
C HIS A 37 12.01 0.36 6.00
N ASP A 38 11.77 0.94 4.84
CA ASP A 38 12.80 1.20 3.82
C ASP A 38 13.93 2.07 4.37
N ARG A 39 13.59 3.09 5.17
CA ARG A 39 14.58 3.99 5.80
C ARG A 39 15.58 3.25 6.72
N HIS A 40 15.16 2.12 7.29
CA HIS A 40 15.98 1.30 8.17
C HIS A 40 16.61 0.10 7.45
N ALA A 41 15.91 -0.48 6.47
CA ALA A 41 16.36 -1.64 5.73
C ALA A 41 17.41 -1.32 4.66
N GLY A 42 17.38 -0.09 4.14
CA GLY A 42 18.23 0.36 3.04
C GLY A 42 17.46 0.52 1.73
N THR A 43 18.08 1.15 0.75
CA THR A 43 17.49 1.42 -0.56
C THR A 43 17.72 0.25 -1.53
N PRO A 44 16.82 0.08 -2.53
CA PRO A 44 17.06 -0.83 -3.63
C PRO A 44 18.36 -0.51 -4.38
N PRO A 45 19.07 -1.51 -4.91
CA PRO A 45 20.23 -1.29 -5.78
C PRO A 45 19.89 -0.39 -6.96
N ALA A 46 20.81 0.52 -7.32
CA ALA A 46 20.58 1.51 -8.38
C ALA A 46 20.31 0.88 -9.76
N ASP A 47 20.83 -0.32 -10.02
CA ASP A 47 20.63 -1.05 -11.26
C ASP A 47 19.19 -1.58 -11.45
N LEU A 48 18.35 -1.54 -10.41
CA LEU A 48 16.91 -1.78 -10.55
C LEU A 48 16.16 -0.60 -11.18
N ASN A 49 16.79 0.57 -11.32
CA ASN A 49 16.21 1.76 -11.91
C ASN A 49 14.81 2.08 -11.31
N ILE A 50 14.77 2.15 -9.98
CA ILE A 50 13.61 2.57 -9.20
C ILE A 50 13.91 3.95 -8.63
N ALA A 51 13.13 4.95 -9.01
CA ALA A 51 13.28 6.30 -8.46
C ALA A 51 12.75 6.34 -7.02
N LEU A 52 13.49 6.99 -6.11
CA LEU A 52 13.10 7.13 -4.72
C LEU A 52 12.41 8.47 -4.51
N GLN A 53 11.25 8.45 -3.87
CA GLN A 53 10.41 9.61 -3.65
C GLN A 53 10.13 9.80 -2.15
N GLU A 54 10.13 11.06 -1.72
CA GLU A 54 9.64 11.43 -0.38
C GLU A 54 8.12 11.64 -0.42
N GLU A 55 7.46 11.44 0.72
CA GLU A 55 6.02 11.65 0.85
C GLU A 55 5.66 13.08 1.32
N PRO A 56 4.55 13.68 0.86
CA PRO A 56 3.68 13.20 -0.23
C PRO A 56 4.29 13.45 -1.61
N TRP A 57 4.08 12.56 -2.55
CA TRP A 57 4.60 12.66 -3.90
C TRP A 57 3.49 12.68 -4.95
N GLY A 58 3.55 13.62 -5.91
CA GLY A 58 2.61 13.75 -7.00
C GLY A 58 3.09 13.01 -8.25
N PRO A 59 2.54 11.82 -8.56
CA PRO A 59 3.01 10.99 -9.67
C PRO A 59 2.75 11.59 -11.06
N VAL A 60 1.75 12.47 -11.18
CA VAL A 60 1.35 13.08 -12.44
C VAL A 60 1.17 14.58 -12.26
N PRO A 61 1.98 15.41 -12.94
CA PRO A 61 1.85 16.87 -12.87
C PRO A 61 0.43 17.35 -13.25
N GLY A 62 -0.13 18.26 -12.45
CA GLY A 62 -1.46 18.84 -12.71
C GLY A 62 -2.65 17.94 -12.34
N VAL A 63 -2.42 16.71 -11.93
CA VAL A 63 -3.48 15.83 -11.41
C VAL A 63 -3.55 15.97 -9.89
N PRO A 64 -4.76 16.15 -9.28
CA PRO A 64 -4.90 16.28 -7.84
C PRO A 64 -4.80 14.91 -7.14
N LEU A 65 -3.71 14.19 -7.40
CA LEU A 65 -3.39 12.87 -6.87
C LEU A 65 -2.01 12.91 -6.23
N GLN A 66 -1.91 12.39 -5.01
CA GLN A 66 -0.66 12.23 -4.28
C GLN A 66 -0.49 10.79 -3.85
N ALA A 67 0.74 10.33 -3.77
CA ALA A 67 1.10 9.06 -3.16
C ALA A 67 1.87 9.31 -1.86
N ALA A 68 1.56 8.54 -0.84
CA ALA A 68 2.25 8.61 0.45
C ALA A 68 2.42 7.21 1.05
N HIS A 69 3.40 7.03 1.93
CA HIS A 69 3.45 5.81 2.73
C HIS A 69 2.45 5.92 3.91
N HIS A 70 2.53 7.02 4.67
CA HIS A 70 1.60 7.24 5.77
C HIS A 70 0.31 7.93 5.30
N PRO A 71 -0.86 7.50 5.79
CA PRO A 71 -2.12 8.21 5.53
C PRO A 71 -2.05 9.65 6.03
N GLN A 72 -2.31 10.58 5.12
CA GLN A 72 -2.29 12.01 5.41
C GLN A 72 -3.26 12.76 4.51
N ALA A 73 -3.72 13.91 4.96
CA ALA A 73 -4.56 14.79 4.18
C ALA A 73 -3.70 15.82 3.43
N VAL A 74 -3.92 15.95 2.12
CA VAL A 74 -3.29 17.00 1.30
C VAL A 74 -4.40 17.84 0.66
N ALA A 75 -4.44 19.13 0.99
CA ALA A 75 -5.50 20.03 0.54
C ALA A 75 -5.68 19.98 -0.99
N GLY A 76 -6.91 19.82 -1.45
CA GLY A 76 -7.24 19.75 -2.87
C GLY A 76 -6.87 18.45 -3.58
N HIS A 77 -6.31 17.45 -2.89
CA HIS A 77 -5.85 16.20 -3.50
C HIS A 77 -6.54 14.96 -2.92
N THR A 78 -6.52 13.88 -3.68
CA THR A 78 -6.72 12.52 -3.20
C THR A 78 -5.36 11.88 -2.93
N VAL A 79 -5.18 11.31 -1.74
CA VAL A 79 -3.95 10.60 -1.36
C VAL A 79 -4.16 9.10 -1.46
N LEU A 80 -3.25 8.42 -2.16
CA LEU A 80 -3.08 6.97 -2.12
C LEU A 80 -2.04 6.65 -1.05
N ALA A 81 -2.44 5.94 0.01
CA ALA A 81 -1.53 5.63 1.12
C ALA A 81 -1.46 4.14 1.41
N GLY A 82 -0.42 3.72 2.13
CA GLY A 82 -0.22 2.36 2.63
C GLY A 82 -0.22 2.29 4.16
N HIS A 83 0.79 1.62 4.72
CA HIS A 83 1.18 1.56 6.13
C HIS A 83 0.19 0.87 7.07
N LEU A 84 -1.09 1.21 7.04
CA LEU A 84 -2.08 0.73 8.02
C LEU A 84 -2.50 -0.74 7.84
N HIS A 85 -2.29 -1.34 6.68
CA HIS A 85 -2.70 -2.71 6.34
C HIS A 85 -4.16 -3.00 6.69
N PRO A 86 -5.12 -2.23 6.19
CA PRO A 86 -6.50 -2.31 6.63
C PRO A 86 -7.14 -3.66 6.31
N SER A 87 -7.97 -4.13 7.23
CA SER A 87 -8.78 -5.33 7.05
C SER A 87 -10.14 -5.18 7.73
N VAL A 88 -11.11 -5.96 7.26
CA VAL A 88 -12.42 -6.10 7.88
C VAL A 88 -12.61 -7.49 8.41
N VAL A 89 -13.39 -7.62 9.48
CA VAL A 89 -13.83 -8.92 10.01
C VAL A 89 -15.31 -9.05 9.71
N LEU A 90 -15.65 -10.04 8.91
CA LEU A 90 -17.04 -10.40 8.65
C LEU A 90 -17.47 -11.53 9.60
N HIS A 91 -18.70 -11.46 10.05
CA HIS A 91 -19.29 -12.45 10.95
C HIS A 91 -20.38 -13.23 10.23
N GLY A 92 -20.31 -14.56 10.28
CA GLY A 92 -21.33 -15.47 9.77
C GLY A 92 -22.34 -15.90 10.84
N PRO A 93 -23.41 -16.63 10.44
CA PRO A 93 -24.50 -17.03 11.35
C PRO A 93 -24.07 -17.95 12.50
N ALA A 94 -23.08 -18.81 12.28
CA ALA A 94 -22.61 -19.81 13.25
C ALA A 94 -21.44 -19.32 14.11
N ARG A 95 -21.33 -18.02 14.37
CA ARG A 95 -20.15 -17.35 14.97
C ARG A 95 -18.89 -17.46 14.14
N ASP A 96 -19.03 -17.80 12.87
CA ASP A 96 -17.93 -17.80 11.92
C ASP A 96 -17.34 -16.41 11.80
N ARG A 97 -16.03 -16.35 11.65
CA ARG A 97 -15.30 -15.11 11.45
C ARG A 97 -14.34 -15.27 10.29
N ILE A 98 -14.41 -14.36 9.34
CA ILE A 98 -13.42 -14.25 8.28
C ILE A 98 -12.81 -12.84 8.30
N ARG A 99 -11.48 -12.78 8.28
CA ARG A 99 -10.76 -11.51 8.12
C ARG A 99 -10.30 -11.40 6.68
N LEU A 100 -10.66 -10.28 6.05
CA LEU A 100 -10.30 -9.98 4.68
C LEU A 100 -9.53 -8.67 4.62
N PRO A 101 -8.42 -8.60 3.84
CA PRO A 101 -7.78 -7.32 3.54
C PRO A 101 -8.77 -6.44 2.77
N CYS A 102 -8.66 -5.13 2.95
CA CYS A 102 -9.56 -4.21 2.28
C CYS A 102 -8.85 -2.93 1.85
N PHE A 103 -9.42 -2.26 0.85
CA PHE A 103 -9.18 -0.84 0.64
C PHE A 103 -10.04 -0.06 1.62
N ALA A 104 -9.51 1.03 2.17
CA ALA A 104 -10.27 1.94 3.02
C ALA A 104 -10.39 3.29 2.29
N TRP A 105 -11.59 3.62 1.80
CA TRP A 105 -11.87 4.82 1.02
C TRP A 105 -12.57 5.87 1.85
N GLN A 106 -11.95 7.02 2.01
CA GLN A 106 -12.55 8.24 2.57
C GLN A 106 -12.73 9.26 1.45
N PRO A 107 -13.98 9.50 1.01
CA PRO A 107 -14.26 10.46 -0.05
C PRO A 107 -14.09 11.90 0.42
N GLY A 108 -13.81 12.78 -0.51
CA GLY A 108 -13.76 14.23 -0.28
C GLY A 108 -12.53 14.87 -0.93
N PRO A 109 -12.46 16.21 -0.97
CA PRO A 109 -11.23 16.98 -0.97
C PRO A 109 -10.92 17.52 0.45
N PRO A 110 -9.91 16.97 1.18
CA PRO A 110 -8.99 15.92 0.76
C PRO A 110 -9.62 14.53 0.80
N GLY A 111 -9.39 13.73 -0.26
CA GLY A 111 -9.73 12.31 -0.31
C GLY A 111 -8.57 11.45 0.18
N LEU A 112 -8.88 10.25 0.71
CA LEU A 112 -7.86 9.29 1.14
C LEU A 112 -8.26 7.87 0.76
N LEU A 113 -7.38 7.17 0.05
CA LEU A 113 -7.50 5.73 -0.21
C LEU A 113 -6.32 5.02 0.44
N VAL A 114 -6.59 4.27 1.51
CA VAL A 114 -5.58 3.40 2.11
C VAL A 114 -5.63 2.03 1.43
N LEU A 115 -4.49 1.61 0.90
CA LEU A 115 -4.31 0.36 0.20
C LEU A 115 -4.10 -0.79 1.19
N PRO A 116 -4.59 -2.00 0.90
CA PRO A 116 -4.25 -3.18 1.66
C PRO A 116 -2.77 -3.53 1.52
N ALA A 117 -2.24 -4.29 2.46
CA ALA A 117 -0.90 -4.85 2.33
C ALA A 117 -0.80 -5.72 1.07
N PHE A 118 0.26 -5.51 0.30
CA PHE A 118 0.52 -6.28 -0.93
C PHE A 118 1.23 -7.62 -0.63
N GLY A 119 2.10 -7.64 0.37
CA GLY A 119 2.90 -8.82 0.71
C GLY A 119 2.11 -9.92 1.41
N ALA A 120 2.29 -11.18 0.99
CA ALA A 120 1.62 -12.34 1.59
C ALA A 120 1.96 -12.55 3.09
N PHE A 121 3.15 -12.11 3.51
CA PHE A 121 3.62 -12.22 4.89
C PHE A 121 3.36 -10.97 5.74
N THR A 122 2.76 -9.95 5.14
CA THR A 122 2.42 -8.71 5.85
C THR A 122 1.12 -8.92 6.61
N GLY A 123 1.14 -8.72 7.92
CA GLY A 123 -0.06 -8.82 8.75
C GLY A 123 -1.14 -7.81 8.35
N THR A 124 -2.36 -8.01 8.85
CA THR A 124 -3.47 -7.08 8.66
C THR A 124 -4.01 -6.59 10.00
N HIS A 125 -4.50 -5.36 10.04
CA HIS A 125 -5.04 -4.74 11.26
C HIS A 125 -6.52 -4.39 11.07
N ALA A 126 -7.42 -5.09 11.80
CA ALA A 126 -8.87 -4.90 11.66
C ALA A 126 -9.37 -3.51 12.12
N ASN A 127 -8.64 -2.86 13.02
CA ASN A 127 -9.01 -1.55 13.58
C ASN A 127 -8.25 -0.38 12.93
N ALA A 128 -7.60 -0.61 11.80
CA ALA A 128 -6.77 0.39 11.13
C ALA A 128 -7.52 1.15 10.03
N LEU A 129 -8.84 1.23 10.12
CA LEU A 129 -9.63 2.04 9.19
C LEU A 129 -9.62 3.50 9.65
N PRO A 130 -9.30 4.46 8.76
CA PRO A 130 -9.50 5.88 9.03
C PRO A 130 -10.97 6.17 9.39
N ALA A 131 -11.20 7.11 10.29
CA ALA A 131 -12.56 7.49 10.70
C ALA A 131 -13.41 7.87 9.48
N GLY A 132 -14.61 7.31 9.37
CA GLY A 132 -15.53 7.55 8.25
C GLY A 132 -15.13 6.90 6.91
N ALA A 133 -14.06 6.10 6.88
CA ALA A 133 -13.70 5.38 5.68
C ALA A 133 -14.69 4.26 5.36
N ARG A 134 -14.96 4.07 4.08
CA ARG A 134 -15.75 2.97 3.53
C ARG A 134 -14.85 1.81 3.17
N PRO A 135 -15.00 0.63 3.78
CA PRO A 135 -14.17 -0.52 3.45
C PRO A 135 -14.65 -1.24 2.19
N TYR A 136 -13.69 -1.66 1.37
CA TYR A 136 -13.89 -2.50 0.19
C TYR A 136 -13.04 -3.76 0.36
N ALA A 137 -13.67 -4.84 0.78
CA ALA A 137 -13.00 -6.12 1.08
C ALA A 137 -12.55 -6.83 -0.20
N ILE A 138 -11.39 -7.47 -0.14
CA ILE A 138 -10.87 -8.34 -1.20
C ILE A 138 -11.27 -9.77 -0.85
N ALA A 139 -12.20 -10.33 -1.63
CA ALA A 139 -12.70 -11.69 -1.48
C ALA A 139 -12.35 -12.50 -2.73
N GLY A 140 -11.23 -13.19 -2.70
CA GLY A 140 -10.68 -13.89 -3.87
C GLY A 140 -10.37 -12.92 -5.00
N THR A 141 -11.06 -13.05 -6.12
CA THR A 141 -10.92 -12.18 -7.32
C THR A 141 -11.87 -10.98 -7.34
N ARG A 142 -12.65 -10.78 -6.29
CA ARG A 142 -13.68 -9.72 -6.22
C ARG A 142 -13.32 -8.69 -5.16
N VAL A 143 -13.66 -7.43 -5.46
CA VAL A 143 -13.65 -6.34 -4.46
C VAL A 143 -15.10 -5.97 -4.18
N VAL A 144 -15.49 -6.03 -2.91
CA VAL A 144 -16.87 -5.85 -2.47
C VAL A 144 -16.94 -4.79 -1.38
N GLN A 145 -17.81 -3.80 -1.54
CA GLN A 145 -18.06 -2.84 -0.48
C GLN A 145 -18.70 -3.55 0.71
N VAL A 146 -18.15 -3.31 1.89
CA VAL A 146 -18.72 -3.82 3.15
C VAL A 146 -19.47 -2.65 3.82
N PRO A 147 -20.70 -2.86 4.28
CA PRO A 147 -21.39 -1.84 5.09
C PRO A 147 -20.51 -1.44 6.27
N GLY A 148 -20.39 -0.14 6.51
CA GLY A 148 -19.72 0.36 7.72
C GLY A 148 -20.50 -0.11 8.95
N GLY A 149 -19.78 -0.66 9.93
CA GLY A 149 -20.35 -0.95 11.24
C GLY A 149 -20.57 0.33 12.05
#